data_c524342062542447297c2b80aa9219e6
#
_entry.id   c524342062542447297c2b80aa9219e6
#
_cell.length_a   1.000
_cell.length_b   1.000
_cell.length_c   1.000
_cell.angle_alpha   90.00
_cell.angle_beta   90.00
_cell.angle_gamma   90.00
#
_symmetry.space_group_name_H-M   'P 1'
#
loop_
_entity.id
_entity.type
_entity.pdbx_description
1 polymer ?
#
loop_
_entity_poly.entity_id
_entity_poly.type
_entity_poly.pdbx_seq_one_letter_code
_entity_poly.pdbx_strand_id
1 'polypeptide(L)'
;MRSLRVRVAMVSAAAPALLLAGCGGGAAGTAEASGSASAVPEVSAATAAANPSEPGRCHTADLTVTINETRGGGAAGHHGETLTFTNVSAQACTIQGYPGVSFVTGDEGTQVGADFAREGDPKKVTLKPGDSARSDLLLADPGAARCKATETRGFRVFPPDETAAIFVSSPQQACTEKDKGVGKVRPLAA
;
A
#
# COMPACT_ATOMS: atom_id res chain seq x y z
N MET A 1 -11.61 -4.33 -45.33
CA MET A 1 -12.94 -4.51 -44.74
C MET A 1 -13.17 -5.98 -44.48
N ARG A 2 -12.95 -6.48 -43.27
CA ARG A 2 -13.31 -7.82 -42.82
C ARG A 2 -13.75 -7.69 -41.36
N SER A 3 -15.08 -7.72 -41.16
CA SER A 3 -15.71 -7.71 -39.86
C SER A 3 -15.59 -9.10 -39.22
N LEU A 4 -14.91 -9.18 -38.07
CA LEU A 4 -14.82 -10.36 -37.22
C LEU A 4 -15.96 -10.29 -36.19
N ARG A 5 -16.95 -11.15 -36.33
CA ARG A 5 -18.07 -11.29 -35.39
C ARG A 5 -17.61 -12.19 -34.23
N VAL A 6 -17.52 -11.63 -33.04
CA VAL A 6 -17.28 -12.36 -31.79
C VAL A 6 -18.62 -12.90 -31.29
N ARG A 7 -18.73 -14.21 -31.15
CA ARG A 7 -19.88 -14.89 -30.55
C ARG A 7 -19.69 -14.93 -29.03
N VAL A 8 -20.65 -14.35 -28.33
CA VAL A 8 -20.80 -14.47 -26.88
C VAL A 8 -21.45 -15.82 -26.57
N ALA A 9 -20.79 -16.68 -25.83
CA ALA A 9 -21.35 -17.88 -25.25
C ALA A 9 -21.73 -17.62 -23.79
N MET A 10 -23.02 -17.64 -23.50
CA MET A 10 -23.58 -17.69 -22.16
C MET A 10 -23.44 -19.10 -21.60
N VAL A 11 -22.81 -19.24 -20.45
CA VAL A 11 -22.85 -20.46 -19.65
C VAL A 11 -23.59 -20.16 -18.35
N SER A 12 -24.79 -20.70 -18.25
CA SER A 12 -25.60 -20.75 -17.04
C SER A 12 -25.14 -21.95 -16.21
N ALA A 13 -24.85 -21.81 -14.95
CA ALA A 13 -24.69 -22.92 -14.03
C ALA A 13 -25.45 -22.65 -12.72
N ALA A 14 -26.28 -23.62 -12.40
CA ALA A 14 -27.24 -23.64 -11.30
C ALA A 14 -26.61 -23.88 -9.93
N ALA A 15 -27.28 -23.34 -8.90
CA ALA A 15 -27.01 -23.59 -7.48
C ALA A 15 -27.62 -24.94 -7.03
N PRO A 16 -27.12 -25.60 -6.00
CA PRO A 16 -27.97 -26.37 -5.09
C PRO A 16 -27.96 -25.79 -3.69
N ALA A 17 -29.16 -25.65 -3.14
CA ALA A 17 -29.48 -25.40 -1.74
C ALA A 17 -29.32 -26.70 -0.94
N LEU A 18 -28.68 -26.63 0.22
CA LEU A 18 -28.72 -27.67 1.24
C LEU A 18 -29.30 -27.08 2.54
N LEU A 19 -30.52 -27.51 2.82
CA LEU A 19 -31.23 -27.38 4.09
C LEU A 19 -30.78 -28.51 5.03
N LEU A 20 -30.33 -28.21 6.24
CA LEU A 20 -30.27 -29.15 7.34
C LEU A 20 -30.90 -28.53 8.57
N ALA A 21 -32.11 -29.01 8.87
CA ALA A 21 -32.80 -28.84 10.11
C ALA A 21 -32.32 -29.91 11.11
N GLY A 22 -32.04 -29.51 12.35
CA GLY A 22 -31.72 -30.39 13.46
C GLY A 22 -32.38 -29.90 14.73
N CYS A 23 -33.58 -30.41 15.04
CA CYS A 23 -34.26 -30.32 16.33
C CYS A 23 -33.77 -31.40 17.28
N GLY A 24 -33.66 -31.09 18.57
CA GLY A 24 -33.58 -32.00 19.69
C GLY A 24 -33.37 -31.18 20.95
N GLY A 25 -34.24 -31.00 21.88
CA GLY A 25 -35.23 -31.83 22.56
C GLY A 25 -34.65 -32.40 23.86
N GLY A 26 -35.07 -31.85 25.03
CA GLY A 26 -35.19 -32.67 26.17
C GLY A 26 -34.51 -32.24 27.48
N ALA A 27 -35.38 -31.92 28.39
CA ALA A 27 -35.50 -32.39 29.78
C ALA A 27 -34.94 -31.52 30.92
N ALA A 28 -35.91 -31.13 31.71
CA ALA A 28 -35.78 -30.58 33.05
C ALA A 28 -35.08 -31.52 34.05
N GLY A 29 -34.31 -30.96 34.94
CA GLY A 29 -33.76 -31.60 36.10
C GLY A 29 -33.47 -30.59 37.17
N THR A 30 -34.42 -30.43 38.13
CA THR A 30 -34.24 -29.73 39.36
C THR A 30 -33.35 -30.55 40.29
N ALA A 31 -32.31 -29.96 40.85
CA ALA A 31 -31.70 -30.38 42.10
C ALA A 31 -30.97 -29.18 42.73
N GLU A 32 -31.48 -28.82 43.91
CA GLU A 32 -30.81 -27.90 44.85
C GLU A 32 -29.55 -28.57 45.41
N ALA A 33 -28.46 -27.86 45.51
CA ALA A 33 -27.43 -28.07 46.53
C ALA A 33 -26.60 -26.79 46.72
N SER A 34 -26.66 -26.32 47.97
CA SER A 34 -25.79 -25.33 48.58
C SER A 34 -24.32 -25.50 48.31
N GLY A 35 -23.59 -24.39 48.20
CA GLY A 35 -22.24 -24.38 48.68
C GLY A 35 -21.20 -23.68 47.82
N SER A 36 -20.60 -22.70 48.48
CA SER A 36 -19.30 -22.09 48.22
C SER A 36 -19.21 -21.04 47.15
N ALA A 37 -19.23 -19.80 47.61
CA ALA A 37 -18.68 -18.66 46.92
C ALA A 37 -17.18 -18.84 46.68
N SER A 38 -16.80 -19.27 45.47
CA SER A 38 -15.45 -19.11 44.99
C SER A 38 -15.36 -17.73 44.29
N ALA A 39 -14.61 -16.85 44.90
CA ALA A 39 -14.23 -15.58 44.31
C ALA A 39 -13.51 -15.86 43.01
N VAL A 40 -14.13 -15.52 41.88
CA VAL A 40 -13.49 -15.47 40.57
C VAL A 40 -12.57 -14.24 40.64
N PRO A 41 -11.24 -14.42 40.37
CA PRO A 41 -10.41 -13.25 40.22
C PRO A 41 -10.91 -12.49 39.00
N GLU A 42 -11.40 -11.30 39.24
CA GLU A 42 -11.69 -10.30 38.24
C GLU A 42 -10.38 -10.01 37.53
N VAL A 43 -10.21 -10.62 36.34
CA VAL A 43 -9.13 -10.26 35.43
C VAL A 43 -9.49 -8.86 34.95
N SER A 44 -8.98 -7.86 35.67
CA SER A 44 -8.88 -6.50 35.15
C SER A 44 -8.13 -6.59 33.84
N ALA A 45 -8.87 -6.57 32.73
CA ALA A 45 -8.32 -6.24 31.44
C ALA A 45 -7.76 -4.82 31.60
N ALA A 46 -6.46 -4.73 31.91
CA ALA A 46 -5.72 -3.50 31.75
C ALA A 46 -5.81 -3.14 30.28
N THR A 47 -6.82 -2.37 29.93
CA THR A 47 -6.82 -1.61 28.69
C THR A 47 -5.56 -0.75 28.80
N ALA A 48 -4.51 -1.14 28.08
CA ALA A 48 -3.34 -0.31 27.92
C ALA A 48 -3.85 0.98 27.30
N ALA A 49 -4.02 1.99 28.15
CA ALA A 49 -4.32 3.34 27.72
C ALA A 49 -3.16 3.72 26.79
N ALA A 50 -3.41 3.75 25.49
CA ALA A 50 -2.52 4.32 24.53
C ALA A 50 -2.14 5.70 25.06
N ASN A 51 -0.84 5.92 25.27
CA ASN A 51 -0.33 7.17 25.78
C ASN A 51 -0.80 8.28 24.82
N PRO A 52 -1.65 9.25 25.21
CA PRO A 52 -2.27 10.18 24.27
C PRO A 52 -1.28 11.17 23.63
N SER A 53 0.01 10.99 23.88
CA SER A 53 1.08 11.92 23.49
C SER A 53 1.89 11.48 22.27
N GLU A 54 1.79 10.23 21.79
CA GLU A 54 2.56 9.78 20.61
C GLU A 54 1.61 9.49 19.44
N PRO A 55 1.77 10.22 18.30
CA PRO A 55 0.96 9.97 17.12
C PRO A 55 1.14 8.54 16.60
N GLY A 56 0.05 7.91 16.21
CA GLY A 56 0.08 6.62 15.53
C GLY A 56 0.82 6.68 14.19
N ARG A 57 1.02 5.53 13.56
CA ARG A 57 1.60 5.46 12.22
C ARG A 57 0.60 6.00 11.18
N CYS A 58 1.11 6.69 10.15
CA CYS A 58 0.29 7.06 8.99
C CYS A 58 -0.11 5.81 8.19
N HIS A 59 -1.40 5.65 7.91
CA HIS A 59 -1.91 4.61 7.03
C HIS A 59 -2.13 5.14 5.62
N THR A 60 -2.25 4.25 4.64
CA THR A 60 -2.47 4.63 3.24
C THR A 60 -3.68 5.56 3.07
N ALA A 61 -4.76 5.33 3.84
CA ALA A 61 -5.96 6.16 3.81
C ALA A 61 -5.77 7.58 4.37
N ASP A 62 -4.73 7.80 5.16
CA ASP A 62 -4.39 9.11 5.75
C ASP A 62 -3.59 9.99 4.79
N LEU A 63 -3.12 9.42 3.68
CA LEU A 63 -2.12 10.05 2.82
C LEU A 63 -2.64 10.28 1.40
N THR A 64 -2.31 11.43 0.84
CA THR A 64 -2.28 11.64 -0.61
C THR A 64 -0.84 11.70 -1.08
N VAL A 65 -0.59 11.21 -2.30
CA VAL A 65 0.74 11.22 -2.90
C VAL A 65 0.69 11.93 -4.24
N THR A 66 1.56 12.91 -4.41
CA THR A 66 1.78 13.61 -5.67
C THR A 66 3.23 13.47 -6.12
N ILE A 67 3.50 13.71 -7.40
CA ILE A 67 4.84 13.65 -7.96
C ILE A 67 5.15 14.90 -8.77
N ASN A 68 6.39 15.35 -8.71
CA ASN A 68 6.89 16.48 -9.49
C ASN A 68 8.35 16.23 -9.87
N GLU A 69 8.79 16.82 -10.97
CA GLU A 69 10.20 16.81 -11.34
C GLU A 69 11.07 17.49 -10.26
N THR A 70 12.17 16.87 -9.90
CA THR A 70 13.15 17.45 -8.98
C THR A 70 14.04 18.41 -9.75
N ARG A 71 13.99 19.70 -9.40
CA ARG A 71 14.86 20.70 -10.02
C ARG A 71 16.33 20.37 -9.76
N GLY A 72 17.09 20.15 -10.82
CA GLY A 72 18.51 19.81 -10.74
C GLY A 72 18.79 18.38 -10.27
N GLY A 73 17.78 17.53 -10.17
CA GLY A 73 17.90 16.14 -9.73
C GLY A 73 18.42 15.16 -10.77
N GLY A 74 18.88 15.63 -11.93
CA GLY A 74 19.39 14.78 -13.01
C GLY A 74 20.91 14.79 -13.11
N ALA A 75 21.46 13.67 -13.49
CA ALA A 75 22.84 13.50 -13.94
C ALA A 75 22.82 12.77 -15.29
N ALA A 76 23.93 12.73 -16.03
CA ALA A 76 23.97 12.10 -17.34
C ALA A 76 23.34 10.69 -17.35
N GLY A 77 22.23 10.53 -18.05
CA GLY A 77 21.48 9.28 -18.14
C GLY A 77 20.52 8.99 -16.98
N HIS A 78 20.22 10.01 -16.15
CA HIS A 78 19.24 9.91 -15.07
C HIS A 78 18.49 11.23 -14.93
N HIS A 79 17.24 11.14 -14.46
CA HIS A 79 16.46 12.30 -14.05
C HIS A 79 15.85 12.08 -12.66
N GLY A 80 15.53 13.16 -11.96
CA GLY A 80 15.00 13.13 -10.61
C GLY A 80 13.52 13.49 -10.59
N GLU A 81 12.76 12.80 -9.77
CA GLU A 81 11.38 13.15 -9.40
C GLU A 81 11.24 13.12 -7.87
N THR A 82 10.28 13.88 -7.35
CA THR A 82 9.99 13.92 -5.92
C THR A 82 8.55 13.49 -5.66
N LEU A 83 8.39 12.43 -4.89
CA LEU A 83 7.10 12.04 -4.30
C LEU A 83 6.84 12.89 -3.06
N THR A 84 5.66 13.48 -2.96
CA THR A 84 5.21 14.24 -1.80
C THR A 84 4.02 13.52 -1.17
N PHE A 85 4.18 13.10 0.09
CA PHE A 85 3.17 12.44 0.91
C PHE A 85 2.56 13.45 1.85
N THR A 86 1.30 13.78 1.70
CA THR A 86 0.58 14.76 2.53
C THR A 86 -0.41 14.06 3.44
N ASN A 87 -0.37 14.35 4.74
CA ASN A 87 -1.36 13.88 5.70
C ASN A 87 -2.68 14.63 5.48
N VAL A 88 -3.69 13.94 4.97
CA VAL A 88 -5.04 14.46 4.74
C VAL A 88 -6.03 14.07 5.84
N SER A 89 -5.58 13.34 6.86
CA SER A 89 -6.39 13.00 8.01
C SER A 89 -6.53 14.17 8.98
N ALA A 90 -7.46 14.07 9.92
CA ALA A 90 -7.66 15.09 10.96
C ALA A 90 -6.68 14.94 12.13
N GLN A 91 -5.81 13.94 12.15
CA GLN A 91 -4.91 13.63 13.25
C GLN A 91 -3.45 13.62 12.79
N ALA A 92 -2.55 13.95 13.71
CA ALA A 92 -1.12 13.79 13.47
C ALA A 92 -0.77 12.30 13.39
N CYS A 93 0.14 11.95 12.48
CA CYS A 93 0.66 10.60 12.36
C CYS A 93 2.18 10.60 12.12
N THR A 94 2.83 9.46 12.29
CA THR A 94 4.26 9.30 12.06
C THR A 94 4.51 8.42 10.84
N ILE A 95 5.55 8.76 10.06
CA ILE A 95 5.99 7.98 8.92
C ILE A 95 7.51 7.82 8.98
N GLN A 96 8.02 6.63 8.67
CA GLN A 96 9.45 6.33 8.70
C GLN A 96 9.77 5.26 7.66
N GLY A 97 10.82 5.45 6.91
CA GLY A 97 11.25 4.43 5.95
C GLY A 97 11.27 4.94 4.52
N TYR A 98 11.14 3.99 3.62
CA TYR A 98 11.13 4.21 2.18
C TYR A 98 9.76 3.83 1.62
N PRO A 99 9.19 4.62 0.72
CA PRO A 99 8.06 4.12 -0.05
C PRO A 99 8.51 2.94 -0.93
N GLY A 100 7.66 1.94 -1.08
CA GLY A 100 7.81 0.94 -2.14
C GLY A 100 7.37 1.57 -3.45
N VAL A 101 8.24 1.60 -4.46
CA VAL A 101 7.95 2.24 -5.75
C VAL A 101 8.24 1.28 -6.89
N SER A 102 7.33 1.18 -7.84
CA SER A 102 7.53 0.45 -9.09
C SER A 102 6.79 1.12 -10.23
N PHE A 103 7.32 1.03 -11.44
CA PHE A 103 6.60 1.44 -12.63
C PHE A 103 5.44 0.49 -12.93
N VAL A 104 4.35 1.03 -13.47
CA VAL A 104 3.20 0.23 -13.91
C VAL A 104 2.70 0.64 -15.29
N THR A 105 2.16 -0.34 -16.02
CA THR A 105 1.54 -0.15 -17.33
C THR A 105 0.18 -0.85 -17.39
N GLY A 106 -0.58 -0.57 -18.45
CA GLY A 106 -1.91 -1.13 -18.64
C GLY A 106 -2.93 -0.67 -17.58
N ASP A 107 -4.19 -0.99 -17.79
CA ASP A 107 -5.28 -0.60 -16.86
C ASP A 107 -5.26 -1.39 -15.56
N GLU A 108 -4.75 -2.61 -15.60
CA GLU A 108 -4.57 -3.52 -14.46
C GLU A 108 -3.38 -3.15 -13.57
N GLY A 109 -2.58 -2.14 -13.93
CA GLY A 109 -1.40 -1.76 -13.17
C GLY A 109 -0.29 -2.80 -13.17
N THR A 110 -0.06 -3.46 -14.31
CA THR A 110 1.01 -4.46 -14.45
C THR A 110 2.38 -3.81 -14.21
N GLN A 111 3.19 -4.41 -13.33
CA GLN A 111 4.53 -3.90 -13.02
C GLN A 111 5.47 -4.02 -14.22
N VAL A 112 6.27 -2.98 -14.41
CA VAL A 112 7.34 -2.90 -15.42
C VAL A 112 8.69 -2.84 -14.71
N GLY A 113 9.61 -3.73 -15.09
CA GLY A 113 10.96 -3.78 -14.53
C GLY A 113 10.98 -4.24 -13.06
N ALA A 114 11.97 -3.75 -12.32
CA ALA A 114 12.17 -4.03 -10.90
C ALA A 114 11.50 -2.97 -10.01
N ASP A 115 11.32 -3.32 -8.74
CA ASP A 115 11.08 -2.32 -7.69
C ASP A 115 12.30 -1.41 -7.55
N PHE A 116 12.08 -0.19 -7.11
CA PHE A 116 13.16 0.78 -6.91
C PHE A 116 14.07 0.37 -5.75
N ALA A 117 15.37 0.52 -5.96
CA ALA A 117 16.38 0.26 -4.93
C ALA A 117 16.37 1.35 -3.87
N ARG A 118 16.41 0.95 -2.60
CA ARG A 118 16.41 1.87 -1.45
C ARG A 118 17.81 2.38 -1.17
N GLU A 119 17.96 3.70 -0.91
CA GLU A 119 19.25 4.34 -0.72
C GLU A 119 19.17 5.46 0.33
N GLY A 120 20.05 5.46 1.35
CA GLY A 120 20.11 6.44 2.44
C GLY A 120 19.62 5.89 3.78
N ASP A 121 19.52 6.74 4.79
CA ASP A 121 19.15 6.38 6.16
C ASP A 121 17.79 6.96 6.55
N PRO A 122 16.78 6.14 6.87
CA PRO A 122 15.45 6.61 7.19
C PRO A 122 15.37 7.22 8.59
N LYS A 123 14.65 8.33 8.70
CA LYS A 123 14.33 9.00 9.96
C LYS A 123 12.83 9.04 10.18
N LYS A 124 12.40 9.04 11.46
CA LYS A 124 10.98 9.22 11.79
C LYS A 124 10.58 10.67 11.53
N VAL A 125 9.48 10.87 10.81
CA VAL A 125 8.85 12.17 10.53
C VAL A 125 7.47 12.17 11.14
N THR A 126 7.10 13.24 11.84
CA THR A 126 5.73 13.46 12.31
C THR A 126 5.03 14.43 11.38
N LEU A 127 3.86 14.03 10.87
CA LEU A 127 3.03 14.83 9.98
C LEU A 127 1.76 15.25 10.72
N LYS A 128 1.59 16.53 10.98
CA LYS A 128 0.30 17.10 11.39
C LYS A 128 -0.67 17.10 10.20
N PRO A 129 -1.98 17.29 10.43
CA PRO A 129 -2.92 17.51 9.33
C PRO A 129 -2.43 18.60 8.37
N GLY A 130 -2.32 18.26 7.08
CA GLY A 130 -1.79 19.13 6.03
C GLY A 130 -0.28 19.13 5.85
N ASP A 131 0.51 18.60 6.79
CA ASP A 131 1.96 18.49 6.64
C ASP A 131 2.34 17.42 5.61
N SER A 132 3.53 17.56 5.04
CA SER A 132 4.03 16.65 4.01
C SER A 132 5.44 16.17 4.30
N ALA A 133 5.72 14.92 3.90
CA ALA A 133 7.06 14.36 3.77
C ALA A 133 7.37 14.09 2.30
N ARG A 134 8.66 14.16 1.93
CA ARG A 134 9.13 13.98 0.55
C ARG A 134 10.07 12.80 0.45
N SER A 135 10.05 12.15 -0.71
CA SER A 135 10.99 11.10 -1.07
C SER A 135 11.45 11.34 -2.49
N ASP A 136 12.76 11.51 -2.66
CA ASP A 136 13.34 11.72 -3.98
C ASP A 136 13.55 10.39 -4.69
N LEU A 137 13.21 10.38 -5.96
CA LEU A 137 13.45 9.29 -6.90
C LEU A 137 14.58 9.69 -7.86
N LEU A 138 15.45 8.75 -8.16
CA LEU A 138 16.40 8.85 -9.25
C LEU A 138 16.07 7.77 -10.27
N LEU A 139 15.67 8.20 -11.45
CA LEU A 139 15.22 7.33 -12.54
C LEU A 139 16.29 7.24 -13.61
N ALA A 140 16.56 6.02 -14.08
CA ALA A 140 17.49 5.82 -15.17
C ALA A 140 16.79 6.00 -16.53
N ASP A 141 17.41 6.75 -17.42
CA ASP A 141 16.94 6.88 -18.80
C ASP A 141 17.19 5.54 -19.55
N PRO A 142 16.18 4.94 -20.17
CA PRO A 142 16.33 3.65 -20.85
C PRO A 142 17.43 3.62 -21.90
N GLY A 143 17.64 4.73 -22.62
CA GLY A 143 18.71 4.89 -23.59
C GLY A 143 20.10 4.80 -22.96
N ALA A 144 20.30 5.44 -21.81
CA ALA A 144 21.55 5.38 -21.06
C ALA A 144 21.78 4.00 -20.42
N ALA A 145 20.70 3.39 -19.90
CA ALA A 145 20.71 2.05 -19.31
C ALA A 145 20.86 0.93 -20.37
N ARG A 146 20.74 1.25 -21.67
CA ARG A 146 20.80 0.30 -22.80
C ARG A 146 19.86 -0.89 -22.59
N CYS A 147 18.64 -0.63 -22.16
CA CYS A 147 17.62 -1.62 -21.91
C CYS A 147 16.51 -1.59 -22.96
N LYS A 148 15.67 -2.63 -22.96
CA LYS A 148 14.42 -2.62 -23.71
C LYS A 148 13.39 -1.75 -22.96
N ALA A 149 13.00 -0.64 -23.57
CA ALA A 149 12.04 0.28 -23.01
C ALA A 149 10.59 -0.07 -23.34
N THR A 150 9.66 0.31 -22.46
CA THR A 150 8.23 0.33 -22.71
C THR A 150 7.60 1.57 -22.08
N GLU A 151 6.44 2.00 -22.60
CA GLU A 151 5.65 3.07 -22.01
C GLU A 151 5.01 2.60 -20.70
N THR A 152 5.04 3.47 -19.71
CA THR A 152 4.38 3.29 -18.41
C THR A 152 3.32 4.34 -18.19
N ARG A 153 2.36 4.10 -17.30
CA ARG A 153 1.33 5.07 -16.93
C ARG A 153 1.74 5.90 -15.69
N GLY A 154 2.74 5.46 -14.99
CA GLY A 154 3.19 6.08 -13.75
C GLY A 154 3.68 5.04 -12.76
N PHE A 155 3.48 5.33 -11.49
CA PHE A 155 4.01 4.55 -10.38
C PHE A 155 2.91 3.91 -9.54
N ARG A 156 3.18 2.72 -9.05
CA ARG A 156 2.53 2.13 -7.90
C ARG A 156 3.41 2.42 -6.68
N VAL A 157 2.83 3.13 -5.71
CA VAL A 157 3.53 3.60 -4.52
C VAL A 157 2.89 3.00 -3.27
N PHE A 158 3.69 2.28 -2.48
CA PHE A 158 3.29 1.80 -1.16
C PHE A 158 3.91 2.72 -0.11
N PRO A 159 3.13 3.39 0.76
CA PRO A 159 3.70 4.06 1.93
C PRO A 159 4.51 3.06 2.79
N PRO A 160 5.51 3.52 3.56
CA PRO A 160 6.27 2.63 4.44
C PRO A 160 5.34 1.80 5.34
N ASP A 161 5.65 0.50 5.46
CA ASP A 161 4.92 -0.49 6.27
C ASP A 161 3.44 -0.68 5.91
N GLU A 162 3.02 -0.23 4.70
CA GLU A 162 1.67 -0.40 4.18
C GLU A 162 1.63 -1.44 3.05
N THR A 163 0.48 -2.11 2.94
CA THR A 163 0.21 -3.11 1.88
C THR A 163 -0.75 -2.61 0.81
N ALA A 164 -1.44 -1.50 1.07
CA ALA A 164 -2.28 -0.82 0.09
C ALA A 164 -1.45 0.18 -0.71
N ALA A 165 -1.59 0.15 -2.03
CA ALA A 165 -0.85 1.03 -2.93
C ALA A 165 -1.68 2.25 -3.34
N ILE A 166 -0.97 3.33 -3.64
CA ILE A 166 -1.50 4.54 -4.29
C ILE A 166 -0.94 4.56 -5.72
N PHE A 167 -1.80 4.75 -6.71
CA PHE A 167 -1.36 5.00 -8.08
C PHE A 167 -1.05 6.50 -8.26
N VAL A 168 0.13 6.78 -8.79
CA VAL A 168 0.58 8.16 -9.11
C VAL A 168 0.85 8.24 -10.60
N SER A 169 0.07 9.06 -11.30
CA SER A 169 0.21 9.24 -12.75
C SER A 169 1.46 10.05 -13.07
N SER A 170 2.36 9.45 -13.85
CA SER A 170 3.56 10.08 -14.42
C SER A 170 3.99 9.23 -15.63
N PRO A 171 3.34 9.43 -16.81
CA PRO A 171 3.64 8.64 -18.00
C PRO A 171 5.07 8.88 -18.47
N GLN A 172 5.84 7.80 -18.61
CA GLN A 172 7.22 7.85 -19.07
C GLN A 172 7.70 6.47 -19.53
N GLN A 173 8.90 6.41 -20.10
CA GLN A 173 9.50 5.14 -20.50
C GLN A 173 10.30 4.51 -19.36
N ALA A 174 10.21 3.20 -19.22
CA ALA A 174 10.98 2.43 -18.26
C ALA A 174 11.54 1.15 -18.87
N CYS A 175 12.63 0.63 -18.29
CA CYS A 175 13.22 -0.64 -18.67
C CYS A 175 12.32 -1.81 -18.28
N THR A 176 12.19 -2.80 -19.18
CA THR A 176 11.42 -4.02 -18.90
C THR A 176 12.23 -5.07 -18.14
N GLU A 177 13.56 -5.04 -18.29
CA GLU A 177 14.48 -5.95 -17.60
C GLU A 177 14.62 -5.55 -16.12
N LYS A 178 14.64 -6.57 -15.23
CA LYS A 178 14.72 -6.34 -13.79
C LYS A 178 16.12 -5.97 -13.27
N ASP A 179 17.12 -6.19 -14.08
CA ASP A 179 18.55 -5.95 -13.76
C ASP A 179 19.12 -4.69 -14.43
N LYS A 180 18.30 -3.97 -15.21
CA LYS A 180 18.70 -2.75 -15.90
C LYS A 180 17.79 -1.59 -15.59
N GLY A 181 18.36 -0.39 -15.59
CA GLY A 181 17.60 0.84 -15.40
C GLY A 181 16.79 0.86 -14.10
N VAL A 182 17.28 0.22 -13.05
CA VAL A 182 16.60 0.18 -11.75
C VAL A 182 16.61 1.58 -11.16
N GLY A 183 15.42 2.11 -10.88
CA GLY A 183 15.25 3.38 -10.19
C GLY A 183 15.74 3.28 -8.74
N LYS A 184 16.05 4.44 -8.15
CA LYS A 184 16.43 4.55 -6.73
C LYS A 184 15.41 5.40 -6.00
N VAL A 185 15.17 5.07 -4.73
CA VAL A 185 14.25 5.79 -3.84
C VAL A 185 14.95 6.18 -2.55
N ARG A 186 14.83 7.44 -2.17
CA ARG A 186 15.32 7.97 -0.90
C ARG A 186 14.28 7.77 0.21
N PRO A 187 14.72 7.74 1.49
CA PRO A 187 13.77 7.70 2.60
C PRO A 187 12.94 8.98 2.65
N LEU A 188 11.78 8.90 3.28
CA LEU A 188 10.94 10.07 3.54
C LEU A 188 11.63 11.04 4.49
N ALA A 189 11.57 12.32 4.15
CA ALA A 189 12.07 13.44 4.93
C ALA A 189 11.03 14.59 4.95
N ALA A 190 11.04 15.44 6.01
CA ALA A 190 10.19 16.61 6.14
C ALA A 190 10.66 17.75 5.22
#